data_b0363675d0771bc6163dac8fbebf744c
#
_entry.id   b0363675d0771bc6163dac8fbebf744c
#
_cell.length_a   1.000
_cell.length_b   1.000
_cell.length_c   1.000
_cell.angle_alpha   90.00
_cell.angle_beta   90.00
_cell.angle_gamma   90.00
#
_symmetry.space_group_name_H-M   'P 1'
#
loop_
_entity.id
_entity.type
_entity.pdbx_description
1 polymer ?
#
loop_
_entity_poly.entity_id
_entity_poly.type
_entity_poly.pdbx_seq_one_letter_code
_entity_poly.pdbx_strand_id
1 'polypeptide(L)'
;MTRFLAPALMTALLASGCAVTPMRSVSDAPALAAYFDCVRQGGGVAISAHRAQSADDQPENSIAAIEATGRAIPGAILEIDAVLTRDGRLVLMHDETMERTSTGTGRVADLTFAEVRTARLEATNGDVTDAPPPTLREALDAAGRAEAIASIDLKPADEAATITLARAVIAEVRAANAQDRVILITYSPGTARAVAALAPEMMISAGLDHVAGLEGLNAPQILAWTGTREVRPALWRSLAAAGVEVQFGTLGAPGRRLDDQDAADGDLSEYRALFDQGAVVIATDTPLAVQSVLGVQLAAAQRCPR
;
A
#
# COMPACT_ATOMS: atom_id res chain seq x y z
N MET A 1 11.14 64.30 68.38
CA MET A 1 11.99 63.26 67.73
C MET A 1 11.04 62.27 67.09
N THR A 2 10.67 62.52 65.86
CA THR A 2 9.65 61.70 65.13
C THR A 2 10.41 60.98 64.00
N ARG A 3 10.50 59.65 64.04
CA ARG A 3 11.10 58.81 62.98
C ARG A 3 10.05 58.41 61.99
N PHE A 4 10.20 58.84 60.72
CA PHE A 4 9.44 58.34 59.56
C PHE A 4 10.01 57.00 59.11
N LEU A 5 9.14 55.98 59.03
CA LEU A 5 9.38 54.72 58.32
C LEU A 5 8.84 54.84 56.92
N ALA A 6 9.72 54.60 55.93
CA ALA A 6 9.31 54.47 54.51
C ALA A 6 8.92 53.02 54.21
N PRO A 7 7.90 52.78 53.39
CA PRO A 7 7.57 51.38 52.98
C PRO A 7 8.40 50.99 51.78
N ALA A 8 9.01 49.80 51.84
CA ALA A 8 9.70 49.15 50.73
C ALA A 8 8.69 48.52 49.76
N LEU A 9 8.75 48.98 48.52
CA LEU A 9 7.96 48.46 47.41
C LEU A 9 8.63 47.18 46.87
N MET A 10 8.03 46.05 47.07
CA MET A 10 8.50 44.73 46.57
C MET A 10 7.92 44.50 45.18
N THR A 11 8.72 44.67 44.13
CA THR A 11 8.32 44.43 42.75
C THR A 11 8.41 42.93 42.48
N ALA A 12 7.29 42.27 42.30
CA ALA A 12 7.21 40.87 41.87
C ALA A 12 7.43 40.78 40.35
N LEU A 13 8.58 40.22 39.91
CA LEU A 13 8.79 39.83 38.50
C LEU A 13 7.99 38.54 38.23
N LEU A 14 6.95 38.66 37.43
CA LEU A 14 6.28 37.52 36.81
C LEU A 14 7.15 37.00 35.64
N ALA A 15 7.86 35.92 35.88
CA ALA A 15 8.51 35.15 34.81
C ALA A 15 7.44 34.35 34.04
N SER A 16 7.05 34.84 32.87
CA SER A 16 6.27 34.08 31.90
C SER A 16 7.14 32.98 31.31
N GLY A 17 7.12 31.79 31.90
CA GLY A 17 7.72 30.60 31.33
C GLY A 17 6.89 30.18 30.12
N CYS A 18 7.40 30.39 28.91
CA CYS A 18 6.93 29.67 27.72
C CYS A 18 7.16 28.18 27.95
N ALA A 19 6.08 27.44 28.23
CA ALA A 19 6.10 26.00 28.20
C ALA A 19 6.39 25.56 26.74
N VAL A 20 7.65 25.19 26.47
CA VAL A 20 8.01 24.48 25.25
C VAL A 20 7.38 23.09 25.36
N THR A 21 6.25 22.92 24.69
CA THR A 21 5.69 21.56 24.50
C THR A 21 6.76 20.74 23.81
N PRO A 22 7.21 19.61 24.36
CA PRO A 22 8.18 18.77 23.66
C PRO A 22 7.55 18.35 22.34
N MET A 23 8.16 18.77 21.21
CA MET A 23 7.85 18.18 19.91
C MET A 23 8.05 16.67 20.07
N ARG A 24 6.97 15.92 19.90
CA ARG A 24 7.02 14.48 19.79
C ARG A 24 8.02 14.20 18.69
N SER A 25 9.11 13.50 18.98
CA SER A 25 9.99 12.96 17.96
C SER A 25 9.11 12.06 17.10
N VAL A 26 8.77 12.52 15.89
CA VAL A 26 8.19 11.67 14.88
C VAL A 26 9.24 10.60 14.64
N SER A 27 8.91 9.35 14.87
CA SER A 27 9.77 8.23 14.46
C SER A 27 9.98 8.42 12.96
N ASP A 28 11.22 8.50 12.50
CA ASP A 28 11.55 8.72 11.09
C ASP A 28 11.17 7.52 10.20
N ALA A 29 10.54 6.49 10.76
CA ALA A 29 10.07 5.29 10.06
C ALA A 29 8.54 5.24 10.01
N PRO A 30 7.94 4.78 8.90
CA PRO A 30 6.51 4.53 8.79
C PRO A 30 6.01 3.54 9.86
N ALA A 31 4.74 3.64 10.25
CA ALA A 31 4.11 2.71 11.19
C ALA A 31 4.19 1.25 10.69
N LEU A 32 4.01 1.04 9.38
CA LEU A 32 4.11 -0.28 8.76
C LEU A 32 5.54 -0.88 8.77
N ALA A 33 6.61 -0.09 8.95
CA ALA A 33 7.96 -0.62 9.07
C ALA A 33 8.08 -1.59 10.25
N ALA A 34 7.59 -1.18 11.42
CA ALA A 34 7.59 -2.03 12.62
C ALA A 34 6.72 -3.29 12.43
N TYR A 35 5.60 -3.16 11.73
CA TYR A 35 4.75 -4.30 11.37
C TYR A 35 5.50 -5.31 10.51
N PHE A 36 6.12 -4.89 9.40
CA PHE A 36 6.84 -5.79 8.51
C PHE A 36 8.10 -6.40 9.15
N ASP A 37 8.83 -5.63 9.95
CA ASP A 37 9.92 -6.16 10.78
C ASP A 37 9.45 -7.29 11.70
N CYS A 38 8.31 -7.10 12.40
CA CYS A 38 7.70 -8.12 13.25
C CYS A 38 7.29 -9.34 12.42
N VAL A 39 6.65 -9.15 11.25
CA VAL A 39 6.26 -10.25 10.35
C VAL A 39 7.48 -11.09 9.98
N ARG A 40 8.55 -10.46 9.51
CA ARG A 40 9.79 -11.15 9.12
C ARG A 40 10.43 -11.89 10.29
N GLN A 41 10.58 -11.22 11.45
CA GLN A 41 11.22 -11.81 12.63
C GLN A 41 10.37 -12.92 13.26
N GLY A 42 9.05 -12.81 13.16
CA GLY A 42 8.10 -13.80 13.65
C GLY A 42 7.92 -15.02 12.73
N GLY A 43 8.62 -15.10 11.59
CA GLY A 43 8.42 -16.14 10.58
C GLY A 43 7.03 -16.06 9.94
N GLY A 44 6.50 -14.84 9.82
CA GLY A 44 5.23 -14.55 9.18
C GLY A 44 5.36 -14.25 7.69
N VAL A 45 4.21 -14.22 7.00
CA VAL A 45 4.05 -13.76 5.62
C VAL A 45 2.78 -12.91 5.52
N ALA A 46 2.80 -11.89 4.66
CA ALA A 46 1.61 -11.14 4.27
C ALA A 46 1.22 -11.49 2.82
N ILE A 47 -0.07 -11.47 2.53
CA ILE A 47 -0.60 -11.65 1.17
C ILE A 47 -1.01 -10.28 0.64
N SER A 48 -0.55 -9.96 -0.57
CA SER A 48 -0.99 -8.81 -1.34
C SER A 48 -1.93 -9.29 -2.45
N ALA A 49 -3.22 -9.03 -2.29
CA ALA A 49 -4.23 -9.38 -3.29
C ALA A 49 -4.23 -8.34 -4.41
N HIS A 50 -3.88 -8.77 -5.62
CA HIS A 50 -3.82 -7.93 -6.82
C HIS A 50 -5.20 -7.39 -7.15
N ARG A 51 -5.33 -6.07 -7.33
CA ARG A 51 -6.59 -5.35 -7.56
C ARG A 51 -7.67 -5.62 -6.51
N ALA A 52 -7.22 -5.97 -5.30
CA ALA A 52 -8.06 -6.35 -4.15
C ALA A 52 -8.96 -7.57 -4.37
N GLN A 53 -8.82 -8.34 -5.48
CA GLN A 53 -9.66 -9.48 -5.80
C GLN A 53 -9.27 -10.74 -5.01
N SER A 54 -10.28 -11.56 -4.70
CA SER A 54 -10.10 -12.93 -4.18
C SER A 54 -10.96 -13.95 -4.92
N ALA A 55 -11.84 -13.50 -5.82
CA ALA A 55 -12.71 -14.36 -6.63
C ALA A 55 -13.17 -13.64 -7.91
N ASP A 56 -13.48 -14.42 -8.96
CA ASP A 56 -13.84 -13.92 -10.30
C ASP A 56 -15.22 -13.26 -10.37
N ASP A 57 -16.09 -13.45 -9.38
CA ASP A 57 -17.40 -12.81 -9.25
C ASP A 57 -17.31 -11.40 -8.63
N GLN A 58 -16.13 -10.98 -8.26
CA GLN A 58 -15.87 -9.64 -7.72
C GLN A 58 -15.21 -8.77 -8.81
N PRO A 59 -15.73 -7.57 -9.09
CA PRO A 59 -14.99 -6.63 -9.93
C PRO A 59 -13.66 -6.23 -9.30
N GLU A 60 -12.60 -6.22 -10.10
CA GLU A 60 -11.31 -5.69 -9.64
C GLU A 60 -11.44 -4.21 -9.22
N ASN A 61 -10.61 -3.74 -8.31
CA ASN A 61 -10.63 -2.35 -7.85
C ASN A 61 -11.99 -1.86 -7.31
N SER A 62 -12.79 -2.77 -6.76
CA SER A 62 -14.14 -2.45 -6.25
C SER A 62 -14.20 -2.47 -4.71
N ILE A 63 -15.17 -1.76 -4.15
CA ILE A 63 -15.45 -1.83 -2.71
C ILE A 63 -15.85 -3.25 -2.29
N ALA A 64 -16.59 -3.96 -3.15
CA ALA A 64 -16.99 -5.35 -2.89
C ALA A 64 -15.77 -6.27 -2.77
N ALA A 65 -14.80 -6.16 -3.68
CA ALA A 65 -13.55 -6.93 -3.63
C ALA A 65 -12.72 -6.59 -2.38
N ILE A 66 -12.54 -5.29 -2.08
CA ILE A 66 -11.83 -4.82 -0.89
C ILE A 66 -12.41 -5.44 0.39
N GLU A 67 -13.74 -5.35 0.56
CA GLU A 67 -14.40 -5.86 1.77
C GLU A 67 -14.43 -7.39 1.82
N ALA A 68 -14.64 -8.07 0.69
CA ALA A 68 -14.67 -9.52 0.64
C ALA A 68 -13.29 -10.12 0.93
N THR A 69 -12.24 -9.63 0.27
CA THR A 69 -10.87 -10.09 0.46
C THR A 69 -10.37 -9.78 1.87
N GLY A 70 -10.64 -8.58 2.39
CA GLY A 70 -10.25 -8.21 3.75
C GLY A 70 -10.93 -9.07 4.82
N ARG A 71 -12.19 -9.49 4.60
CA ARG A 71 -12.88 -10.45 5.49
C ARG A 71 -12.31 -11.87 5.39
N ALA A 72 -11.96 -12.30 4.19
CA ALA A 72 -11.44 -13.65 3.94
C ALA A 72 -10.01 -13.80 4.47
N ILE A 73 -9.20 -12.73 4.36
CA ILE A 73 -7.79 -12.72 4.73
C ILE A 73 -7.54 -11.53 5.66
N PRO A 74 -7.81 -11.65 6.97
CA PRO A 74 -7.56 -10.57 7.92
C PRO A 74 -6.10 -10.09 7.86
N GLY A 75 -5.93 -8.80 7.63
CA GLY A 75 -4.61 -8.20 7.50
C GLY A 75 -3.99 -8.27 6.11
N ALA A 76 -4.77 -8.65 5.10
CA ALA A 76 -4.32 -8.60 3.71
C ALA A 76 -3.81 -7.21 3.32
N ILE A 77 -2.87 -7.20 2.41
CA ILE A 77 -2.53 -6.04 1.61
C ILE A 77 -3.47 -6.07 0.41
N LEU A 78 -4.25 -5.02 0.20
CA LEU A 78 -5.17 -4.86 -0.91
C LEU A 78 -4.50 -3.91 -1.91
N GLU A 79 -3.96 -4.47 -2.98
CA GLU A 79 -3.39 -3.65 -4.04
C GLU A 79 -4.53 -3.07 -4.87
N ILE A 80 -4.45 -1.78 -5.17
CA ILE A 80 -5.46 -1.01 -5.90
C ILE A 80 -4.81 0.04 -6.80
N ASP A 81 -5.45 0.32 -7.93
CA ASP A 81 -4.94 1.21 -8.96
C ASP A 81 -5.65 2.57 -8.92
N ALA A 82 -4.94 3.62 -8.54
CA ALA A 82 -5.49 4.98 -8.52
C ALA A 82 -5.17 5.75 -9.81
N VAL A 83 -6.19 6.39 -10.38
CA VAL A 83 -6.04 7.25 -11.57
C VAL A 83 -6.78 8.58 -11.38
N LEU A 84 -6.33 9.61 -12.11
CA LEU A 84 -6.96 10.94 -12.11
C LEU A 84 -7.95 11.07 -13.29
N THR A 85 -9.15 11.54 -12.98
CA THR A 85 -10.10 12.00 -14.00
C THR A 85 -9.67 13.37 -14.55
N ARG A 86 -10.28 13.82 -15.65
CA ARG A 86 -10.03 15.12 -16.29
C ARG A 86 -10.19 16.31 -15.32
N ASP A 87 -11.13 16.20 -14.39
CA ASP A 87 -11.41 17.21 -13.36
C ASP A 87 -10.67 16.96 -12.04
N GLY A 88 -9.62 16.10 -12.08
CA GLY A 88 -8.68 15.92 -11.00
C GLY A 88 -9.20 15.10 -9.79
N ARG A 89 -10.23 14.28 -9.98
CA ARG A 89 -10.73 13.37 -8.95
C ARG A 89 -10.02 12.01 -9.04
N LEU A 90 -9.69 11.43 -7.91
CA LEU A 90 -9.09 10.10 -7.81
C LEU A 90 -10.17 9.04 -7.83
N VAL A 91 -10.10 8.13 -8.81
CA VAL A 91 -10.95 6.94 -8.92
C VAL A 91 -10.07 5.70 -9.03
N LEU A 92 -10.63 4.52 -8.77
CA LEU A 92 -9.92 3.25 -8.97
C LEU A 92 -10.23 2.70 -10.36
N MET A 93 -9.17 2.44 -11.13
CA MET A 93 -9.24 1.81 -12.44
C MET A 93 -7.84 1.32 -12.84
N HIS A 94 -7.72 0.06 -13.28
CA HIS A 94 -6.42 -0.48 -13.69
C HIS A 94 -5.98 0.05 -15.05
N ASP A 95 -6.85 0.00 -16.04
CA ASP A 95 -6.53 0.37 -17.41
C ASP A 95 -6.68 1.89 -17.62
N GLU A 96 -6.01 2.42 -18.63
CA GLU A 96 -6.19 3.82 -19.03
C GLU A 96 -7.62 4.08 -19.52
N THR A 97 -8.32 3.06 -20.01
CA THR A 97 -9.67 3.11 -20.55
C THR A 97 -10.64 2.24 -19.77
N MET A 98 -11.93 2.53 -19.87
CA MET A 98 -12.97 1.93 -19.02
C MET A 98 -13.51 0.60 -19.53
N GLU A 99 -13.27 0.24 -20.81
CA GLU A 99 -14.01 -0.79 -21.55
C GLU A 99 -13.86 -2.21 -21.01
N ARG A 100 -12.70 -2.56 -20.41
CA ARG A 100 -12.44 -3.95 -19.98
C ARG A 100 -13.15 -4.34 -18.68
N THR A 101 -13.33 -3.37 -17.80
CA THR A 101 -13.78 -3.64 -16.42
C THR A 101 -15.06 -2.89 -16.06
N SER A 102 -15.70 -2.27 -17.05
CA SER A 102 -16.94 -1.54 -16.81
C SER A 102 -17.76 -1.36 -18.10
N THR A 103 -19.01 -0.98 -17.92
CA THR A 103 -19.90 -0.57 -19.03
C THR A 103 -19.53 0.80 -19.64
N GLY A 104 -18.53 1.48 -19.09
CA GLY A 104 -18.08 2.78 -19.57
C GLY A 104 -17.16 2.65 -20.77
N THR A 105 -16.92 3.79 -21.45
CA THR A 105 -16.03 3.87 -22.61
C THR A 105 -15.16 5.10 -22.54
N GLY A 106 -13.95 5.01 -23.12
CA GLY A 106 -13.00 6.11 -23.25
C GLY A 106 -11.94 6.13 -22.13
N ARG A 107 -10.98 7.04 -22.31
CA ARG A 107 -9.86 7.19 -21.35
C ARG A 107 -10.34 7.91 -20.10
N VAL A 108 -10.04 7.36 -18.94
CA VAL A 108 -10.42 7.96 -17.64
C VAL A 108 -9.92 9.40 -17.50
N ALA A 109 -8.69 9.67 -17.98
CA ALA A 109 -8.10 11.02 -17.93
C ALA A 109 -8.82 12.06 -18.82
N ASP A 110 -9.63 11.62 -19.80
CA ASP A 110 -10.40 12.48 -20.68
C ASP A 110 -11.85 12.69 -20.21
N LEU A 111 -12.27 11.95 -19.17
CA LEU A 111 -13.62 11.98 -18.60
C LEU A 111 -13.64 12.74 -17.27
N THR A 112 -14.74 13.44 -17.00
CA THR A 112 -15.02 14.00 -15.67
C THR A 112 -15.40 12.89 -14.69
N PHE A 113 -15.24 13.13 -13.42
CA PHE A 113 -15.71 12.23 -12.37
C PHE A 113 -17.19 11.85 -12.52
N ALA A 114 -18.03 12.81 -12.86
CA ALA A 114 -19.45 12.56 -13.09
C ALA A 114 -19.69 11.57 -14.25
N GLU A 115 -18.94 11.70 -15.35
CA GLU A 115 -19.01 10.78 -16.48
C GLU A 115 -18.53 9.38 -16.10
N VAL A 116 -17.40 9.24 -15.43
CA VAL A 116 -16.86 7.94 -14.94
C VAL A 116 -17.88 7.23 -14.05
N ARG A 117 -18.55 7.94 -13.15
CA ARG A 117 -19.52 7.36 -12.19
C ARG A 117 -20.84 6.92 -12.85
N THR A 118 -21.10 7.21 -14.11
CA THR A 118 -22.27 6.65 -14.83
C THR A 118 -22.09 5.18 -15.19
N ALA A 119 -20.84 4.72 -15.33
CA ALA A 119 -20.51 3.34 -15.64
C ALA A 119 -20.83 2.39 -14.46
N ARG A 120 -20.93 1.11 -14.80
CA ARG A 120 -21.05 0.02 -13.83
C ARG A 120 -19.86 -0.91 -13.99
N LEU A 121 -19.30 -1.37 -12.87
CA LEU A 121 -18.18 -2.29 -12.86
C LEU A 121 -18.63 -3.67 -13.35
N GLU A 122 -17.75 -4.34 -14.08
CA GLU A 122 -17.90 -5.72 -14.55
C GLU A 122 -16.92 -6.62 -13.82
N ALA A 123 -17.40 -7.74 -13.32
CA ALA A 123 -16.59 -8.77 -12.70
C ALA A 123 -15.81 -9.57 -13.74
N THR A 124 -14.76 -10.29 -13.32
CA THR A 124 -13.92 -11.12 -14.22
C THR A 124 -14.73 -12.22 -14.92
N ASN A 125 -15.78 -12.73 -14.29
CA ASN A 125 -16.72 -13.71 -14.87
C ASN A 125 -17.70 -13.11 -15.90
N GLY A 126 -17.67 -11.78 -16.12
CA GLY A 126 -18.52 -11.05 -17.06
C GLY A 126 -19.83 -10.51 -16.47
N ASP A 127 -20.08 -10.69 -15.19
CA ASP A 127 -21.28 -10.16 -14.53
C ASP A 127 -21.16 -8.63 -14.36
N VAL A 128 -22.16 -7.89 -14.85
CA VAL A 128 -22.28 -6.44 -14.63
C VAL A 128 -22.91 -6.20 -13.26
N THR A 129 -22.28 -5.37 -12.46
CA THR A 129 -22.78 -5.01 -11.11
C THR A 129 -23.53 -3.67 -11.14
N ASP A 130 -24.17 -3.32 -10.02
CA ASP A 130 -24.77 -1.98 -9.84
C ASP A 130 -23.75 -0.95 -9.31
N ALA A 131 -22.50 -1.37 -9.02
CA ALA A 131 -21.48 -0.51 -8.44
C ALA A 131 -20.77 0.33 -9.52
N PRO A 132 -20.64 1.63 -9.33
CA PRO A 132 -19.78 2.47 -10.18
C PRO A 132 -18.31 2.34 -9.76
N PRO A 133 -17.34 2.74 -10.62
CA PRO A 133 -15.93 2.86 -10.23
C PRO A 133 -15.79 3.69 -8.95
N PRO A 134 -15.17 3.17 -7.86
CA PRO A 134 -15.10 3.89 -6.58
C PRO A 134 -14.06 5.01 -6.62
N THR A 135 -14.20 5.97 -5.71
CA THR A 135 -13.14 6.93 -5.39
C THR A 135 -12.06 6.28 -4.54
N LEU A 136 -10.84 6.83 -4.57
CA LEU A 136 -9.79 6.41 -3.63
C LEU A 136 -10.23 6.57 -2.17
N ARG A 137 -11.00 7.63 -1.83
CA ARG A 137 -11.55 7.81 -0.49
C ARG A 137 -12.45 6.65 -0.07
N GLU A 138 -13.42 6.27 -0.91
CA GLU A 138 -14.31 5.14 -0.63
C GLU A 138 -13.52 3.84 -0.41
N ALA A 139 -12.45 3.63 -1.19
CA ALA A 139 -11.58 2.46 -1.06
C ALA A 139 -10.75 2.48 0.23
N LEU A 140 -10.16 3.61 0.60
CA LEU A 140 -9.42 3.77 1.87
C LEU A 140 -10.31 3.55 3.09
N ASP A 141 -11.54 4.05 3.04
CA ASP A 141 -12.53 3.84 4.10
C ASP A 141 -12.95 2.35 4.19
N ALA A 142 -13.13 1.67 3.05
CA ALA A 142 -13.44 0.25 3.00
C ALA A 142 -12.27 -0.61 3.52
N ALA A 143 -11.04 -0.33 3.09
CA ALA A 143 -9.84 -1.01 3.59
C ALA A 143 -9.66 -0.80 5.10
N GLY A 144 -9.96 0.40 5.60
CA GLY A 144 -9.95 0.69 7.04
C GLY A 144 -10.97 -0.14 7.82
N ARG A 145 -12.20 -0.27 7.31
CA ARG A 145 -13.23 -1.14 7.92
C ARG A 145 -12.86 -2.62 7.92
N ALA A 146 -12.10 -3.05 6.91
CA ALA A 146 -11.60 -4.42 6.77
C ALA A 146 -10.30 -4.66 7.55
N GLU A 147 -9.79 -3.67 8.26
CA GLU A 147 -8.49 -3.72 8.95
C GLU A 147 -7.34 -4.17 8.03
N ALA A 148 -7.40 -3.77 6.75
CA ALA A 148 -6.46 -4.12 5.71
C ALA A 148 -5.47 -2.99 5.42
N ILE A 149 -4.34 -3.34 4.81
CA ILE A 149 -3.36 -2.40 4.27
C ILE A 149 -3.74 -2.10 2.82
N ALA A 150 -3.84 -0.84 2.43
CA ALA A 150 -4.02 -0.46 1.04
C ALA A 150 -2.66 -0.25 0.36
N SER A 151 -2.38 -0.96 -0.72
CA SER A 151 -1.19 -0.77 -1.55
C SER A 151 -1.63 -0.10 -2.85
N ILE A 152 -1.24 1.17 -3.04
CA ILE A 152 -1.76 2.02 -4.11
C ILE A 152 -0.76 2.10 -5.24
N ASP A 153 -1.14 1.58 -6.40
CA ASP A 153 -0.32 1.65 -7.61
C ASP A 153 -0.35 3.06 -8.22
N LEU A 154 0.85 3.68 -8.32
CA LEU A 154 1.10 4.96 -8.96
C LEU A 154 1.55 4.71 -10.40
N LYS A 155 0.66 4.23 -11.26
CA LYS A 155 1.00 3.82 -12.62
C LYS A 155 1.76 4.89 -13.39
N PRO A 156 2.90 4.53 -13.99
CA PRO A 156 3.73 5.46 -14.71
C PRO A 156 3.18 5.73 -16.11
N ALA A 157 2.84 7.00 -16.43
CA ALA A 157 2.90 7.46 -17.81
C ALA A 157 4.32 7.98 -18.11
N ASP A 158 4.84 8.79 -17.19
CA ASP A 158 6.21 9.30 -17.10
C ASP A 158 6.46 9.74 -15.66
N GLU A 159 7.68 10.13 -15.33
CA GLU A 159 8.03 10.53 -13.96
C GLU A 159 7.23 11.75 -13.47
N ALA A 160 6.99 12.75 -14.32
CA ALA A 160 6.26 13.96 -13.93
C ALA A 160 4.78 13.65 -13.67
N ALA A 161 4.17 12.80 -14.50
CA ALA A 161 2.80 12.33 -14.33
C ALA A 161 2.67 11.49 -13.05
N THR A 162 3.63 10.58 -12.81
CA THR A 162 3.67 9.78 -11.57
C THR A 162 3.76 10.67 -10.34
N ILE A 163 4.60 11.69 -10.31
CA ILE A 163 4.72 12.62 -9.18
C ILE A 163 3.45 13.45 -9.00
N THR A 164 2.79 13.84 -10.09
CA THR A 164 1.50 14.54 -10.03
C THR A 164 0.43 13.66 -9.38
N LEU A 165 0.30 12.41 -9.82
CA LEU A 165 -0.60 11.43 -9.23
C LEU A 165 -0.26 11.17 -7.76
N ALA A 166 1.04 10.96 -7.44
CA ALA A 166 1.50 10.73 -6.09
C ALA A 166 1.10 11.86 -5.13
N ARG A 167 1.24 13.12 -5.55
CA ARG A 167 0.81 14.27 -4.73
C ARG A 167 -0.69 14.25 -4.42
N ALA A 168 -1.52 13.92 -5.41
CA ALA A 168 -2.97 13.82 -5.23
C ALA A 168 -3.33 12.64 -4.30
N VAL A 169 -2.73 11.47 -4.51
CA VAL A 169 -2.92 10.27 -3.67
C VAL A 169 -2.49 10.54 -2.23
N ILE A 170 -1.29 11.08 -2.02
CA ILE A 170 -0.76 11.42 -0.67
C ILE A 170 -1.69 12.39 0.05
N ALA A 171 -2.19 13.42 -0.65
CA ALA A 171 -3.13 14.37 -0.07
C ALA A 171 -4.43 13.69 0.37
N GLU A 172 -4.98 12.78 -0.44
CA GLU A 172 -6.20 12.03 -0.11
C GLU A 172 -5.96 11.04 1.05
N VAL A 173 -4.83 10.33 1.06
CA VAL A 173 -4.44 9.42 2.15
C VAL A 173 -4.33 10.17 3.48
N ARG A 174 -3.70 11.35 3.50
CA ARG A 174 -3.60 12.21 4.68
C ARG A 174 -4.97 12.73 5.14
N ALA A 175 -5.80 13.15 4.19
CA ALA A 175 -7.16 13.60 4.49
C ALA A 175 -8.08 12.48 5.01
N ALA A 176 -7.76 11.21 4.67
CA ALA A 176 -8.43 10.02 5.21
C ALA A 176 -7.85 9.53 6.54
N ASN A 177 -6.76 10.12 7.04
CA ASN A 177 -5.97 9.61 8.17
C ASN A 177 -5.57 8.13 7.98
N ALA A 178 -5.08 7.79 6.77
CA ALA A 178 -4.79 6.43 6.36
C ALA A 178 -3.29 6.14 6.21
N GLN A 179 -2.41 7.10 6.51
CA GLN A 179 -0.98 7.03 6.26
C GLN A 179 -0.27 5.88 6.98
N ASP A 180 -0.81 5.40 8.08
CA ASP A 180 -0.30 4.29 8.89
C ASP A 180 -0.64 2.90 8.33
N ARG A 181 -1.46 2.83 7.29
CA ARG A 181 -1.89 1.59 6.63
C ARG A 181 -1.82 1.64 5.11
N VAL A 182 -0.96 2.49 4.55
CA VAL A 182 -0.81 2.65 3.09
C VAL A 182 0.61 2.36 2.64
N ILE A 183 0.72 1.66 1.52
CA ILE A 183 1.94 1.46 0.75
C ILE A 183 1.75 2.17 -0.60
N LEU A 184 2.74 2.92 -1.07
CA LEU A 184 2.73 3.55 -2.40
C LEU A 184 3.66 2.77 -3.33
N ILE A 185 3.14 2.26 -4.45
CA ILE A 185 3.91 1.47 -5.41
C ILE A 185 4.59 2.40 -6.41
N THR A 186 5.89 2.17 -6.64
CA THR A 186 6.72 2.89 -7.59
C THR A 186 7.57 1.92 -8.40
N TYR A 187 7.91 2.29 -9.64
CA TYR A 187 8.54 1.39 -10.61
C TYR A 187 10.01 1.66 -10.89
N SER A 188 10.52 2.82 -10.46
CA SER A 188 11.92 3.15 -10.63
C SER A 188 12.55 3.68 -9.33
N PRO A 189 13.85 3.49 -9.11
CA PRO A 189 14.53 4.09 -7.95
C PRO A 189 14.43 5.62 -7.90
N GLY A 190 14.30 6.29 -9.04
CA GLY A 190 14.10 7.74 -9.13
C GLY A 190 12.75 8.16 -8.57
N THR A 191 11.67 7.57 -9.06
CA THR A 191 10.31 7.82 -8.56
C THR A 191 10.16 7.39 -7.11
N ALA A 192 10.78 6.27 -6.70
CA ALA A 192 10.77 5.83 -5.30
C ALA A 192 11.36 6.90 -4.37
N ARG A 193 12.53 7.46 -4.69
CA ARG A 193 13.16 8.54 -3.91
C ARG A 193 12.27 9.79 -3.86
N ALA A 194 11.70 10.19 -4.99
CA ALA A 194 10.85 11.38 -5.05
C ALA A 194 9.56 11.22 -4.23
N VAL A 195 8.89 10.05 -4.32
CA VAL A 195 7.67 9.76 -3.56
C VAL A 195 7.98 9.59 -2.07
N ALA A 196 9.08 8.90 -1.72
CA ALA A 196 9.54 8.75 -0.34
C ALA A 196 9.80 10.11 0.35
N ALA A 197 10.39 11.06 -0.38
CA ALA A 197 10.60 12.41 0.13
C ALA A 197 9.30 13.21 0.32
N LEU A 198 8.25 12.93 -0.47
CA LEU A 198 6.93 13.56 -0.35
C LEU A 198 6.11 13.00 0.81
N ALA A 199 6.31 11.73 1.16
CA ALA A 199 5.55 11.02 2.18
C ALA A 199 6.47 10.14 3.05
N PRO A 200 7.34 10.74 3.88
CA PRO A 200 8.27 9.98 4.72
C PRO A 200 7.57 9.10 5.77
N GLU A 201 6.31 9.37 6.07
CA GLU A 201 5.47 8.59 6.99
C GLU A 201 4.78 7.39 6.36
N MET A 202 4.88 7.19 5.04
CA MET A 202 4.24 6.08 4.32
C MET A 202 5.28 5.09 3.82
N MET A 203 4.90 3.81 3.73
CA MET A 203 5.73 2.79 3.08
C MET A 203 5.75 2.97 1.57
N ILE A 204 6.90 2.67 0.96
CA ILE A 204 7.09 2.70 -0.50
C ILE A 204 7.43 1.30 -0.97
N SER A 205 6.62 0.74 -1.86
CA SER A 205 7.02 -0.44 -2.64
C SER A 205 7.89 0.03 -3.81
N ALA A 206 9.17 -0.34 -3.78
CA ALA A 206 10.15 0.08 -4.78
C ALA A 206 10.68 -1.13 -5.58
N GLY A 207 10.71 -1.01 -6.91
CA GLY A 207 11.32 -2.01 -7.78
C GLY A 207 12.84 -2.06 -7.57
N LEU A 208 13.35 -3.20 -7.10
CA LEU A 208 14.76 -3.38 -6.78
C LEU A 208 15.34 -4.66 -7.40
N ASP A 209 16.27 -4.49 -8.33
CA ASP A 209 17.02 -5.58 -8.95
C ASP A 209 18.37 -5.87 -8.27
N HIS A 210 18.83 -4.97 -7.40
CA HIS A 210 20.06 -5.09 -6.62
C HIS A 210 20.02 -4.17 -5.39
N VAL A 211 20.81 -4.48 -4.38
CA VAL A 211 20.84 -3.72 -3.10
C VAL A 211 21.31 -2.27 -3.29
N ALA A 212 22.16 -1.99 -4.28
CA ALA A 212 22.57 -0.62 -4.60
C ALA A 212 21.40 0.29 -5.03
N GLY A 213 20.24 -0.28 -5.43
CA GLY A 213 19.02 0.48 -5.68
C GLY A 213 18.46 1.19 -4.44
N LEU A 214 18.89 0.79 -3.25
CA LEU A 214 18.56 1.46 -1.98
C LEU A 214 19.30 2.78 -1.77
N GLU A 215 20.29 3.11 -2.58
CA GLU A 215 21.04 4.36 -2.43
C GLU A 215 20.10 5.58 -2.46
N GLY A 216 20.16 6.40 -1.42
CA GLY A 216 19.29 7.57 -1.25
C GLY A 216 17.85 7.26 -0.81
N LEU A 217 17.55 6.02 -0.45
CA LEU A 217 16.30 5.61 0.18
C LEU A 217 16.50 5.30 1.67
N ASN A 218 15.49 5.54 2.48
CA ASN A 218 15.45 5.13 3.88
C ASN A 218 14.99 3.66 3.94
N ALA A 219 15.87 2.72 4.22
CA ALA A 219 15.58 1.28 4.21
C ALA A 219 14.30 0.89 4.99
N PRO A 220 14.04 1.39 6.22
CA PRO A 220 12.79 1.11 6.93
C PRO A 220 11.51 1.58 6.24
N GLN A 221 11.60 2.46 5.24
CA GLN A 221 10.46 2.93 4.46
C GLN A 221 10.16 2.03 3.25
N ILE A 222 11.05 1.08 2.94
CA ILE A 222 11.01 0.35 1.67
C ILE A 222 10.51 -1.08 1.85
N LEU A 223 9.52 -1.44 1.03
CA LEU A 223 9.18 -2.81 0.69
C LEU A 223 9.74 -3.10 -0.71
N ALA A 224 10.66 -4.07 -0.81
CA ALA A 224 11.36 -4.33 -2.06
C ALA A 224 10.51 -5.18 -3.02
N TRP A 225 9.99 -4.59 -4.07
CA TRP A 225 9.41 -5.33 -5.18
C TRP A 225 10.52 -5.95 -6.03
N THR A 226 10.54 -7.27 -6.13
CA THR A 226 11.63 -8.01 -6.80
C THR A 226 11.18 -8.72 -8.08
N GLY A 227 9.98 -8.41 -8.57
CA GLY A 227 9.45 -8.92 -9.84
C GLY A 227 8.51 -10.11 -9.69
N THR A 228 8.18 -10.72 -10.85
CA THR A 228 7.15 -11.79 -10.96
C THR A 228 7.67 -13.04 -11.69
N ARG A 229 8.92 -13.09 -12.09
CA ARG A 229 9.42 -14.14 -13.01
C ARG A 229 10.59 -14.93 -12.45
N GLU A 230 11.50 -14.28 -11.80
CA GLU A 230 12.76 -14.89 -11.36
C GLU A 230 12.89 -14.78 -9.85
N VAL A 231 12.95 -15.93 -9.21
CA VAL A 231 13.22 -16.04 -7.78
C VAL A 231 14.72 -15.83 -7.56
N ARG A 232 15.09 -14.84 -6.75
CA ARG A 232 16.48 -14.38 -6.53
C ARG A 232 16.88 -14.46 -5.06
N PRO A 233 17.09 -15.65 -4.48
CA PRO A 233 17.34 -15.83 -3.05
C PRO A 233 18.58 -15.10 -2.52
N ALA A 234 19.60 -14.92 -3.35
CA ALA A 234 20.81 -14.18 -2.97
C ALA A 234 20.50 -12.67 -2.79
N LEU A 235 19.74 -12.09 -3.71
CA LEU A 235 19.24 -10.71 -3.58
C LEU A 235 18.35 -10.56 -2.35
N TRP A 236 17.41 -11.47 -2.15
CA TRP A 236 16.46 -11.44 -1.04
C TRP A 236 17.17 -11.47 0.32
N ARG A 237 18.18 -12.35 0.49
CA ARG A 237 19.01 -12.36 1.71
C ARG A 237 19.76 -11.04 1.91
N SER A 238 20.27 -10.45 0.83
CA SER A 238 21.00 -9.18 0.92
C SER A 238 20.10 -8.00 1.28
N LEU A 239 18.87 -7.96 0.74
CA LEU A 239 17.84 -6.98 1.12
C LEU A 239 17.42 -7.15 2.58
N ALA A 240 17.14 -8.37 3.02
CA ALA A 240 16.80 -8.66 4.41
C ALA A 240 17.93 -8.27 5.39
N ALA A 241 19.21 -8.49 5.01
CA ALA A 241 20.37 -8.04 5.78
C ALA A 241 20.49 -6.51 5.85
N ALA A 242 19.93 -5.80 4.86
CA ALA A 242 19.82 -4.34 4.87
C ALA A 242 18.58 -3.83 5.62
N GLY A 243 17.77 -4.72 6.22
CA GLY A 243 16.53 -4.36 6.93
C GLY A 243 15.38 -4.01 5.99
N VAL A 244 15.34 -4.62 4.80
CA VAL A 244 14.29 -4.40 3.79
C VAL A 244 13.56 -5.69 3.53
N GLU A 245 12.24 -5.68 3.68
CA GLU A 245 11.38 -6.82 3.41
C GLU A 245 11.17 -7.01 1.91
N VAL A 246 11.09 -8.28 1.51
CA VAL A 246 10.95 -8.68 0.12
C VAL A 246 9.50 -8.96 -0.22
N GLN A 247 9.03 -8.31 -1.28
CA GLN A 247 7.80 -8.62 -1.97
C GLN A 247 8.11 -9.27 -3.31
N PHE A 248 7.45 -10.40 -3.58
CA PHE A 248 7.53 -11.09 -4.87
C PHE A 248 6.12 -11.37 -5.39
N GLY A 249 5.94 -11.24 -6.71
CA GLY A 249 4.66 -11.45 -7.36
C GLY A 249 4.58 -12.82 -8.05
N THR A 250 3.49 -13.54 -7.82
CA THR A 250 3.09 -14.72 -8.60
C THR A 250 2.05 -14.37 -9.67
N LEU A 251 1.52 -13.14 -9.59
CA LEU A 251 0.56 -12.51 -10.47
C LEU A 251 1.09 -12.22 -11.88
N GLY A 252 0.19 -11.91 -12.82
CA GLY A 252 0.57 -11.46 -14.17
C GLY A 252 -0.47 -11.75 -15.24
N ALA A 253 -0.03 -11.79 -16.51
CA ALA A 253 -0.92 -12.11 -17.61
C ALA A 253 -1.41 -13.58 -17.52
N PRO A 254 -2.72 -13.82 -17.68
CA PRO A 254 -3.27 -15.17 -17.69
C PRO A 254 -2.52 -16.11 -18.64
N GLY A 255 -2.28 -17.35 -18.18
CA GLY A 255 -1.52 -18.38 -18.90
C GLY A 255 0.01 -18.20 -18.85
N ARG A 256 0.54 -17.18 -18.14
CA ARG A 256 1.99 -16.91 -18.03
C ARG A 256 2.46 -16.61 -16.61
N ARG A 257 1.55 -16.41 -15.70
CA ARG A 257 1.83 -16.13 -14.27
C ARG A 257 2.11 -17.41 -13.52
N LEU A 258 2.83 -17.33 -12.41
CA LEU A 258 3.08 -18.49 -11.54
C LEU A 258 1.77 -19.02 -10.95
N ASP A 259 0.83 -18.15 -10.59
CA ASP A 259 -0.50 -18.54 -10.09
C ASP A 259 -1.25 -19.53 -11.02
N ASP A 260 -1.08 -19.41 -12.36
CA ASP A 260 -1.71 -20.34 -13.31
C ASP A 260 -0.96 -21.67 -13.39
N GLN A 261 0.38 -21.66 -13.18
CA GLN A 261 1.18 -22.88 -13.19
C GLN A 261 0.85 -23.72 -11.96
N ASP A 262 0.80 -23.08 -10.79
CA ASP A 262 0.44 -23.71 -9.52
C ASP A 262 -1.00 -24.26 -9.55
N ALA A 263 -1.94 -23.56 -10.23
CA ALA A 263 -3.31 -24.04 -10.39
C ALA A 263 -3.43 -25.21 -11.36
N ALA A 264 -2.55 -25.31 -12.37
CA ALA A 264 -2.65 -26.30 -13.46
C ALA A 264 -2.32 -27.72 -13.01
N ASP A 265 -1.39 -27.92 -12.09
CA ASP A 265 -1.00 -29.23 -11.56
C ASP A 265 -1.58 -29.51 -10.16
N GLY A 266 -2.18 -28.50 -9.51
CA GLY A 266 -2.75 -28.59 -8.18
C GLY A 266 -1.72 -28.69 -7.06
N ASP A 267 -0.43 -28.50 -7.38
CA ASP A 267 0.66 -28.40 -6.40
C ASP A 267 0.85 -26.90 -6.03
N LEU A 268 0.52 -26.53 -4.82
CA LEU A 268 0.66 -25.19 -4.30
C LEU A 268 1.93 -25.02 -3.45
N SER A 269 2.85 -25.99 -3.51
CA SER A 269 4.09 -25.99 -2.70
C SER A 269 5.05 -24.86 -3.08
N GLU A 270 4.93 -24.31 -4.28
CA GLU A 270 5.71 -23.19 -4.78
C GLU A 270 5.53 -21.95 -3.89
N TYR A 271 4.32 -21.65 -3.41
CA TYR A 271 4.09 -20.56 -2.47
C TYR A 271 4.88 -20.76 -1.18
N ARG A 272 4.96 -22.00 -0.71
CA ARG A 272 5.78 -22.33 0.45
C ARG A 272 7.28 -22.15 0.16
N ALA A 273 7.72 -22.56 -1.03
CA ALA A 273 9.10 -22.39 -1.46
C ALA A 273 9.50 -20.92 -1.56
N LEU A 274 8.62 -20.03 -2.01
CA LEU A 274 8.85 -18.57 -2.02
C LEU A 274 9.08 -18.03 -0.61
N PHE A 275 8.23 -18.40 0.33
CA PHE A 275 8.37 -18.02 1.74
C PHE A 275 9.69 -18.55 2.33
N ASP A 276 10.01 -19.83 2.14
CA ASP A 276 11.22 -20.47 2.66
C ASP A 276 12.50 -19.84 2.08
N GLN A 277 12.42 -19.20 0.92
CA GLN A 277 13.52 -18.47 0.28
C GLN A 277 13.61 -17.00 0.70
N GLY A 278 12.65 -16.50 1.48
CA GLY A 278 12.71 -15.18 2.12
C GLY A 278 11.72 -14.14 1.60
N ALA A 279 10.70 -14.52 0.82
CA ALA A 279 9.60 -13.61 0.51
C ALA A 279 8.77 -13.36 1.78
N VAL A 280 8.63 -12.11 2.18
CA VAL A 280 7.80 -11.67 3.33
C VAL A 280 6.41 -11.27 2.86
N VAL A 281 6.29 -10.80 1.62
CA VAL A 281 5.01 -10.47 0.98
C VAL A 281 4.90 -11.22 -0.34
N ILE A 282 3.79 -11.94 -0.53
CA ILE A 282 3.45 -12.59 -1.80
C ILE A 282 2.29 -11.81 -2.43
N ALA A 283 2.55 -11.21 -3.60
CA ALA A 283 1.52 -10.53 -4.39
C ALA A 283 0.96 -11.50 -5.44
N THR A 284 -0.35 -11.69 -5.46
CA THR A 284 -0.98 -12.81 -6.18
C THR A 284 -2.37 -12.47 -6.71
N ASP A 285 -2.77 -13.11 -7.81
CA ASP A 285 -4.14 -13.12 -8.32
C ASP A 285 -5.02 -14.19 -7.62
N THR A 286 -4.41 -15.12 -6.86
CA THR A 286 -5.10 -16.22 -6.17
C THR A 286 -4.85 -16.20 -4.65
N PRO A 287 -5.23 -15.12 -3.93
CA PRO A 287 -4.84 -14.94 -2.53
C PRO A 287 -5.39 -16.03 -1.59
N LEU A 288 -6.53 -16.65 -1.90
CA LEU A 288 -7.08 -17.75 -1.11
C LEU A 288 -6.27 -19.05 -1.27
N ALA A 289 -5.65 -19.29 -2.44
CA ALA A 289 -4.74 -20.41 -2.64
C ALA A 289 -3.48 -20.24 -1.78
N VAL A 290 -2.87 -19.06 -1.81
CA VAL A 290 -1.71 -18.71 -0.94
C VAL A 290 -2.09 -18.86 0.54
N GLN A 291 -3.26 -18.38 0.96
CA GLN A 291 -3.76 -18.54 2.33
C GLN A 291 -3.87 -20.01 2.74
N SER A 292 -4.35 -20.88 1.85
CA SER A 292 -4.52 -22.32 2.15
C SER A 292 -3.21 -23.01 2.48
N VAL A 293 -2.10 -22.58 1.85
CA VAL A 293 -0.74 -23.14 2.04
C VAL A 293 0.00 -22.48 3.21
N LEU A 294 -0.14 -21.18 3.37
CA LEU A 294 0.65 -20.36 4.31
C LEU A 294 -0.15 -19.90 5.54
N GLY A 295 -1.25 -20.57 5.87
CA GLY A 295 -2.13 -20.17 6.97
C GLY A 295 -1.44 -20.01 8.32
N VAL A 296 -0.44 -20.84 8.62
CA VAL A 296 0.37 -20.74 9.87
C VAL A 296 1.20 -19.46 9.88
N GLN A 297 1.84 -19.12 8.75
CA GLN A 297 2.67 -17.94 8.58
C GLN A 297 1.82 -16.66 8.57
N LEU A 298 0.63 -16.70 7.97
CA LEU A 298 -0.35 -15.62 8.04
C LEU A 298 -0.81 -15.38 9.48
N ALA A 299 -1.12 -16.44 10.22
CA ALA A 299 -1.47 -16.32 11.64
C ALA A 299 -0.31 -15.75 12.49
N ALA A 300 0.95 -15.99 12.09
CA ALA A 300 2.09 -15.34 12.73
C ALA A 300 2.11 -13.83 12.43
N ALA A 301 1.89 -13.43 11.18
CA ALA A 301 1.81 -12.02 10.79
C ALA A 301 0.66 -11.27 11.49
N GLN A 302 -0.50 -11.91 11.68
CA GLN A 302 -1.66 -11.33 12.37
C GLN A 302 -1.41 -10.98 13.84
N ARG A 303 -0.38 -11.55 14.47
CA ARG A 303 0.03 -11.19 15.84
C ARG A 303 0.87 -9.94 15.93
N CYS A 304 1.35 -9.42 14.80
CA CYS A 304 2.15 -8.20 14.75
C CYS A 304 1.25 -6.96 14.88
N PRO A 305 1.65 -5.96 15.67
CA PRO A 305 0.89 -4.72 15.80
C PRO A 305 0.95 -3.91 14.50
N ARG A 306 -0.14 -3.25 14.18
CA ARG A 306 -0.29 -2.36 13.01
C ARG A 306 -0.64 -0.97 13.44
#